data_e7d5f0aeeb4f6bc77000637ca6bb606d
#
_entry.id   e7d5f0aeeb4f6bc77000637ca6bb606d
#
_cell.length_a   1.000
_cell.length_b   1.000
_cell.length_c   1.000
_cell.angle_alpha   90.00
_cell.angle_beta   90.00
_cell.angle_gamma   90.00
#
_symmetry.space_group_name_H-M   'P 1'
#
loop_
_entity.id
_entity.type
_entity.pdbx_description
1 polymer ?
#
loop_
_entity_poly.entity_id
_entity_poly.type
_entity_poly.pdbx_seq_one_letter_code
_entity_poly.pdbx_strand_id
1 'polypeptide(L)'
;INMSDTIAVMNHGRFEQIGTPDEIYNHPKTSYVATFVGNANILKGVVKEPADNNNHQITIITESGEVQVLAASEENMPQPGETVTIAVRSENIRFEESVNNIQGNSTGNIHGLTAKVTEKTFAGGQLRVVLKTTDGQEIIASRYGIDTNVNVGETVRCCFKPSDAVLVDRPEANAETNTQKAQRDNQSTTGGTHA
;
A
#
# COMPACT_ATOMS: atom_id res chain seq x y z
N ILE A 1 -0.81 -5.88 -19.87
CA ILE A 1 -0.92 -4.45 -19.55
C ILE A 1 -0.21 -3.57 -20.61
N ASN A 2 0.66 -4.11 -21.44
CA ASN A 2 1.43 -3.35 -22.45
C ASN A 2 0.70 -2.98 -23.76
N MET A 3 -0.62 -3.12 -23.83
CA MET A 3 -1.41 -2.87 -25.06
C MET A 3 -2.37 -1.69 -24.94
N SER A 4 -2.32 -0.93 -23.84
CA SER A 4 -3.25 0.17 -23.59
C SER A 4 -2.52 1.37 -23.01
N ASP A 5 -2.83 2.56 -23.50
CA ASP A 5 -2.29 3.82 -22.98
C ASP A 5 -3.04 4.27 -21.71
N THR A 6 -4.27 3.81 -21.55
CA THR A 6 -5.12 4.15 -20.40
C THR A 6 -5.92 2.92 -19.97
N ILE A 7 -5.99 2.71 -18.66
CA ILE A 7 -6.76 1.65 -18.01
C ILE A 7 -7.83 2.30 -17.14
N ALA A 8 -9.06 1.79 -17.20
CA ALA A 8 -10.14 2.13 -16.30
C ALA A 8 -10.51 0.90 -15.46
N VAL A 9 -10.33 0.99 -14.15
CA VAL A 9 -10.77 -0.04 -13.21
C VAL A 9 -12.14 0.31 -12.70
N MET A 10 -13.08 -0.64 -12.82
CA MET A 10 -14.46 -0.47 -12.40
C MET A 10 -14.83 -1.46 -11.29
N ASN A 11 -15.66 -1.01 -10.37
CA ASN A 11 -16.25 -1.82 -9.30
C ASN A 11 -17.72 -1.45 -9.13
N HIS A 12 -18.62 -2.45 -9.13
CA HIS A 12 -20.07 -2.24 -9.01
C HIS A 12 -20.64 -1.15 -9.93
N GLY A 13 -20.14 -1.04 -11.17
CA GLY A 13 -20.61 -0.06 -12.15
C GLY A 13 -20.07 1.36 -11.97
N ARG A 14 -19.12 1.58 -11.06
CA ARG A 14 -18.45 2.88 -10.84
C ARG A 14 -16.96 2.77 -11.16
N PHE A 15 -16.40 3.86 -11.62
CA PHE A 15 -14.95 3.94 -11.80
C PHE A 15 -14.26 4.07 -10.43
N GLU A 16 -13.33 3.15 -10.16
CA GLU A 16 -12.44 3.21 -8.99
C GLU A 16 -11.19 4.05 -9.29
N GLN A 17 -10.63 3.83 -10.47
CA GLN A 17 -9.47 4.58 -10.93
C GLN A 17 -9.35 4.52 -12.45
N ILE A 18 -8.94 5.63 -13.05
CA ILE A 18 -8.56 5.74 -14.47
C ILE A 18 -7.16 6.33 -14.50
N GLY A 19 -6.27 5.74 -15.28
CA GLY A 19 -4.88 6.19 -15.39
C GLY A 19 -4.05 5.32 -16.34
N THR A 20 -2.78 5.65 -16.46
CA THR A 20 -1.81 4.85 -17.22
C THR A 20 -1.59 3.48 -16.53
N PRO A 21 -1.07 2.46 -17.25
CA PRO A 21 -0.70 1.19 -16.63
C PRO A 21 0.20 1.32 -15.41
N ASP A 22 1.15 2.25 -15.44
CA ASP A 22 2.06 2.53 -14.32
C ASP A 22 1.33 3.10 -13.11
N GLU A 23 0.46 4.10 -13.30
CA GLU A 23 -0.34 4.69 -12.23
C GLU A 23 -1.27 3.67 -11.57
N ILE A 24 -1.93 2.84 -12.38
CA ILE A 24 -2.85 1.80 -11.88
C ILE A 24 -2.09 0.74 -11.07
N TYR A 25 -0.89 0.37 -11.51
CA TYR A 25 -0.11 -0.68 -10.86
C TYR A 25 0.68 -0.18 -9.65
N ASN A 26 1.43 0.93 -9.81
CA ASN A 26 2.36 1.43 -8.80
C ASN A 26 1.72 2.44 -7.84
N HIS A 27 0.65 3.12 -8.26
CA HIS A 27 -0.05 4.15 -7.48
C HIS A 27 -1.56 3.88 -7.39
N PRO A 28 -1.98 2.69 -6.90
CA PRO A 28 -3.39 2.40 -6.71
C PRO A 28 -4.01 3.35 -5.68
N LYS A 29 -5.19 3.88 -5.97
CA LYS A 29 -5.91 4.78 -5.06
C LYS A 29 -6.68 4.04 -3.99
N THR A 30 -7.15 2.82 -4.30
CA THR A 30 -7.96 2.02 -3.38
C THR A 30 -7.36 0.61 -3.19
N SER A 31 -7.69 0.00 -2.06
CA SER A 31 -7.35 -1.40 -1.79
C SER A 31 -7.94 -2.34 -2.86
N TYR A 32 -9.11 -1.99 -3.39
CA TYR A 32 -9.73 -2.72 -4.49
C TYR A 32 -8.84 -2.72 -5.74
N VAL A 33 -8.40 -1.55 -6.19
CA VAL A 33 -7.50 -1.44 -7.36
C VAL A 33 -6.20 -2.19 -7.12
N ALA A 34 -5.58 -2.02 -5.93
CA ALA A 34 -4.35 -2.68 -5.57
C ALA A 34 -4.44 -4.21 -5.66
N THR A 35 -5.54 -4.80 -5.18
CA THR A 35 -5.76 -6.25 -5.19
C THR A 35 -6.25 -6.77 -6.53
N PHE A 36 -7.05 -6.00 -7.26
CA PHE A 36 -7.62 -6.39 -8.56
C PHE A 36 -6.55 -6.48 -9.66
N VAL A 37 -5.60 -5.53 -9.69
CA VAL A 37 -4.59 -5.44 -10.76
C VAL A 37 -3.35 -6.30 -10.48
N GLY A 38 -3.18 -6.76 -9.24
CA GLY A 38 -2.05 -7.61 -8.86
C GLY A 38 -2.15 -8.13 -7.43
N ASN A 39 -1.20 -8.97 -7.05
CA ASN A 39 -1.16 -9.56 -5.72
C ASN A 39 -0.61 -8.55 -4.71
N ALA A 40 -1.46 -7.69 -4.16
CA ALA A 40 -1.10 -6.75 -3.12
C ALA A 40 -1.53 -7.25 -1.73
N ASN A 41 -0.65 -7.09 -0.76
CA ASN A 41 -0.97 -7.22 0.65
C ASN A 41 -1.61 -5.92 1.11
N ILE A 42 -2.73 -6.01 1.80
CA ILE A 42 -3.44 -4.86 2.38
C ILE A 42 -3.24 -4.91 3.90
N LEU A 43 -2.53 -3.92 4.43
CA LEU A 43 -2.18 -3.82 5.83
C LEU A 43 -2.89 -2.61 6.44
N LYS A 44 -3.32 -2.72 7.69
CA LYS A 44 -3.89 -1.61 8.46
C LYS A 44 -3.00 -1.29 9.64
N GLY A 45 -2.85 -0.02 9.94
CA GLY A 45 -2.09 0.43 11.09
C GLY A 45 -2.39 1.87 11.45
N VAL A 46 -1.77 2.35 12.51
CA VAL A 46 -1.95 3.69 13.04
C VAL A 46 -0.68 4.50 12.82
N VAL A 47 -0.81 5.72 12.35
CA VAL A 47 0.31 6.64 12.17
C VAL A 47 0.91 6.99 13.54
N LYS A 48 2.21 6.70 13.72
CA LYS A 48 2.95 6.98 14.96
C LYS A 48 3.49 8.41 14.97
N GLU A 49 4.22 8.73 13.94
CA GLU A 49 4.90 10.02 13.79
C GLU A 49 4.64 10.58 12.40
N PRO A 50 4.53 11.91 12.27
CA PRO A 50 4.46 12.54 10.97
C PRO A 50 5.76 12.23 10.22
N ALA A 51 5.69 12.29 8.90
CA ALA A 51 6.87 12.21 8.07
C ALA A 51 7.90 13.24 8.55
N ASP A 52 9.16 12.82 8.60
CA ASP A 52 10.25 13.79 8.66
C ASP A 52 10.09 14.75 7.46
N ASN A 53 10.04 16.05 7.74
CA ASN A 53 9.74 17.09 6.76
C ASN A 53 10.63 17.06 5.50
N ASN A 54 11.72 16.31 5.53
CA ASN A 54 12.66 16.18 4.41
C ASN A 54 12.43 14.95 3.52
N ASN A 55 11.77 13.88 4.00
CA ASN A 55 11.68 12.60 3.28
C ASN A 55 10.26 12.09 3.04
N HIS A 56 9.22 12.79 3.49
CA HIS A 56 7.82 12.35 3.41
C HIS A 56 7.59 10.89 3.91
N GLN A 57 8.44 10.43 4.81
CA GLN A 57 8.39 9.10 5.40
C GLN A 57 7.48 9.09 6.63
N ILE A 58 6.49 8.19 6.64
CA ILE A 58 5.54 8.02 7.74
C ILE A 58 5.81 6.68 8.41
N THR A 59 5.93 6.68 9.73
CA THR A 59 5.99 5.45 10.52
C THR A 59 4.58 5.02 10.93
N ILE A 60 4.24 3.79 10.64
CA ILE A 60 2.94 3.19 10.91
C ILE A 60 3.13 2.01 11.85
N ILE A 61 2.37 2.01 12.94
CA ILE A 61 2.34 0.94 13.94
C ILE A 61 1.22 -0.04 13.58
N THR A 62 1.56 -1.32 13.58
CA THR A 62 0.62 -2.44 13.54
C THR A 62 0.81 -3.28 14.81
N GLU A 63 -0.09 -4.22 15.09
CA GLU A 63 0.10 -5.17 16.21
C GLU A 63 1.31 -6.10 16.02
N SER A 64 1.78 -6.24 14.78
CA SER A 64 2.88 -7.17 14.42
C SER A 64 4.22 -6.48 14.21
N GLY A 65 4.29 -5.14 14.35
CA GLY A 65 5.51 -4.36 14.20
C GLY A 65 5.28 -2.97 13.62
N GLU A 66 6.38 -2.30 13.34
CA GLU A 66 6.37 -0.97 12.73
C GLU A 66 6.84 -1.05 11.28
N VAL A 67 6.20 -0.30 10.41
CA VAL A 67 6.57 -0.17 8.99
C VAL A 67 6.67 1.29 8.59
N GLN A 68 7.41 1.55 7.52
CA GLN A 68 7.54 2.89 6.95
C GLN A 68 6.96 2.93 5.54
N VAL A 69 6.35 4.07 5.22
CA VAL A 69 5.72 4.33 3.92
C VAL A 69 6.10 5.72 3.45
N LEU A 70 6.27 5.94 2.16
CA LEU A 70 6.39 7.26 1.57
C LEU A 70 5.01 7.85 1.27
N ALA A 71 4.73 9.05 1.79
CA ALA A 71 3.54 9.79 1.39
C ALA A 71 3.74 10.40 0.00
N ALA A 72 2.72 10.29 -0.86
CA ALA A 72 2.81 10.76 -2.24
C ALA A 72 2.77 12.30 -2.36
N SER A 73 2.20 13.01 -1.39
CA SER A 73 2.12 14.47 -1.38
C SER A 73 1.93 15.03 0.03
N GLU A 74 2.29 16.29 0.23
CA GLU A 74 2.08 17.00 1.50
C GLU A 74 0.59 17.31 1.76
N GLU A 75 -0.19 17.51 0.70
CA GLU A 75 -1.59 17.96 0.80
C GLU A 75 -2.53 16.95 1.46
N ASN A 76 -2.16 15.67 1.50
CA ASN A 76 -3.01 14.60 2.06
C ASN A 76 -2.24 13.72 3.03
N MET A 77 -1.32 14.31 3.80
CA MET A 77 -0.52 13.58 4.78
C MET A 77 -1.36 13.17 5.98
N PRO A 78 -1.38 11.88 6.33
CA PRO A 78 -2.14 11.42 7.48
C PRO A 78 -1.53 11.95 8.78
N GLN A 79 -2.40 12.21 9.76
CA GLN A 79 -2.02 12.75 11.05
C GLN A 79 -1.66 11.64 12.05
N PRO A 80 -0.80 11.92 13.05
CA PRO A 80 -0.54 10.98 14.14
C PRO A 80 -1.83 10.53 14.81
N GLY A 81 -1.93 9.20 15.04
CA GLY A 81 -3.15 8.57 15.58
C GLY A 81 -4.19 8.20 14.53
N GLU A 82 -4.04 8.62 13.28
CA GLU A 82 -4.94 8.25 12.21
C GLU A 82 -4.74 6.79 11.79
N THR A 83 -5.84 6.05 11.58
CA THR A 83 -5.80 4.71 11.00
C THR A 83 -5.68 4.81 9.50
N VAL A 84 -4.69 4.13 8.93
CA VAL A 84 -4.41 4.13 7.49
C VAL A 84 -4.36 2.72 6.94
N THR A 85 -4.64 2.61 5.65
CA THR A 85 -4.52 1.36 4.88
C THR A 85 -3.34 1.47 3.92
N ILE A 86 -2.52 0.42 3.88
CA ILE A 86 -1.32 0.34 3.05
C ILE A 86 -1.47 -0.82 2.09
N ALA A 87 -1.09 -0.62 0.83
CA ALA A 87 -0.92 -1.68 -0.15
C ALA A 87 0.56 -1.92 -0.43
N VAL A 88 1.00 -3.18 -0.37
CA VAL A 88 2.36 -3.60 -0.71
C VAL A 88 2.30 -4.81 -1.63
N ARG A 89 3.00 -4.77 -2.77
CA ARG A 89 3.05 -5.88 -3.72
C ARG A 89 3.75 -7.10 -3.12
N SER A 90 3.25 -8.29 -3.42
CA SER A 90 3.80 -9.55 -2.89
C SER A 90 5.27 -9.78 -3.29
N GLU A 91 5.69 -9.30 -4.45
CA GLU A 91 7.07 -9.36 -4.93
C GLU A 91 8.03 -8.43 -4.20
N ASN A 92 7.51 -7.42 -3.50
CA ASN A 92 8.30 -6.46 -2.74
C ASN A 92 8.52 -6.88 -1.27
N ILE A 93 7.80 -7.91 -0.80
CA ILE A 93 8.01 -8.46 0.55
C ILE A 93 9.36 -9.17 0.60
N ARG A 94 10.18 -8.83 1.58
CA ARG A 94 11.48 -9.43 1.87
C ARG A 94 11.45 -10.08 3.24
N PHE A 95 12.28 -11.10 3.42
CA PHE A 95 12.48 -11.76 4.71
C PHE A 95 13.84 -11.38 5.24
N GLU A 96 13.91 -10.98 6.50
CA GLU A 96 15.14 -10.94 7.26
C GLU A 96 15.27 -12.23 8.05
N GLU A 97 16.42 -12.89 7.92
CA GLU A 97 16.71 -14.11 8.64
C GLU A 97 16.63 -13.85 10.15
N SER A 98 15.90 -14.71 10.79
CA SER A 98 15.65 -14.86 12.25
C SER A 98 16.28 -13.82 13.19
N VAL A 99 15.44 -13.24 14.01
CA VAL A 99 15.74 -12.36 15.15
C VAL A 99 16.84 -12.88 16.09
N ASN A 100 17.29 -14.10 15.94
CA ASN A 100 18.30 -14.74 16.79
C ASN A 100 19.75 -14.41 16.41
N ASN A 101 20.04 -13.69 15.34
CA ASN A 101 21.39 -13.41 14.87
C ASN A 101 21.75 -11.92 14.85
N ILE A 102 20.99 -11.07 15.55
CA ILE A 102 21.34 -9.64 15.71
C ILE A 102 22.33 -9.50 16.89
N GLN A 103 23.51 -10.12 16.78
CA GLN A 103 24.72 -9.73 17.50
C GLN A 103 25.71 -9.10 16.51
N GLY A 104 25.36 -7.95 15.96
CA GLY A 104 26.26 -7.24 15.06
C GLY A 104 25.69 -5.88 14.69
N ASN A 105 26.08 -4.84 15.43
CA ASN A 105 26.17 -3.42 15.08
C ASN A 105 25.33 -2.88 13.88
N SER A 106 24.04 -3.15 13.83
CA SER A 106 23.12 -2.40 12.99
C SER A 106 22.17 -1.63 13.90
N THR A 107 22.60 -0.46 14.35
CA THR A 107 21.79 0.57 15.01
C THR A 107 20.84 1.26 14.00
N GLY A 108 20.20 0.52 13.11
CA GLY A 108 19.11 0.99 12.29
C GLY A 108 17.82 0.37 12.80
N ASN A 109 16.84 1.20 13.11
CA ASN A 109 15.46 0.76 13.37
C ASN A 109 15.00 -0.09 12.17
N ILE A 110 15.07 -1.41 12.30
CA ILE A 110 14.63 -2.30 11.23
C ILE A 110 13.12 -2.37 11.32
N HIS A 111 12.46 -1.58 10.47
CA HIS A 111 11.01 -1.60 10.34
C HIS A 111 10.59 -2.89 9.66
N GLY A 112 9.64 -3.61 10.24
CA GLY A 112 9.14 -4.86 9.68
C GLY A 112 8.08 -5.50 10.56
N LEU A 113 7.37 -6.47 9.98
CA LEU A 113 6.29 -7.20 10.61
C LEU A 113 6.77 -8.60 11.02
N THR A 114 6.46 -9.01 12.23
CA THR A 114 6.71 -10.39 12.69
C THR A 114 5.58 -11.29 12.21
N ALA A 115 5.92 -12.34 11.47
CA ALA A 115 4.93 -13.27 10.92
C ALA A 115 5.48 -14.70 10.88
N LYS A 116 4.57 -15.67 11.02
CA LYS A 116 4.87 -17.10 10.93
C LYS A 116 4.58 -17.61 9.52
N VAL A 117 5.52 -18.33 8.94
CA VAL A 117 5.34 -18.99 7.64
C VAL A 117 4.33 -20.14 7.80
N THR A 118 3.22 -20.08 7.09
CA THR A 118 2.15 -21.08 7.13
C THR A 118 2.13 -21.97 5.90
N GLU A 119 2.54 -21.46 4.75
CA GLU A 119 2.54 -22.21 3.51
C GLU A 119 3.71 -21.77 2.61
N LYS A 120 4.25 -22.71 1.85
CA LYS A 120 5.29 -22.49 0.83
C LYS A 120 4.96 -23.33 -0.39
N THR A 121 4.61 -22.70 -1.50
CA THR A 121 4.19 -23.35 -2.74
C THR A 121 5.02 -22.85 -3.92
N PHE A 122 5.51 -23.78 -4.73
CA PHE A 122 6.24 -23.47 -5.94
C PHE A 122 5.42 -23.91 -7.16
N ALA A 123 5.06 -22.98 -8.01
CA ALA A 123 4.30 -23.24 -9.22
C ALA A 123 4.68 -22.25 -10.33
N GLY A 124 4.83 -22.74 -11.56
CA GLY A 124 5.10 -21.89 -12.75
C GLY A 124 6.41 -21.09 -12.67
N GLY A 125 7.42 -21.59 -11.96
CA GLY A 125 8.69 -20.86 -11.79
C GLY A 125 8.65 -19.77 -10.71
N GLN A 126 7.51 -19.62 -10.02
CA GLN A 126 7.32 -18.64 -8.95
C GLN A 126 7.12 -19.35 -7.61
N LEU A 127 7.86 -18.90 -6.60
CA LEU A 127 7.67 -19.31 -5.22
C LEU A 127 6.66 -18.38 -4.57
N ARG A 128 5.62 -18.93 -3.96
CA ARG A 128 4.64 -18.22 -3.13
C ARG A 128 4.81 -18.67 -1.70
N VAL A 129 5.01 -17.73 -0.81
CA VAL A 129 5.09 -17.94 0.65
C VAL A 129 3.94 -17.21 1.30
N VAL A 130 3.15 -17.92 2.09
CA VAL A 130 2.07 -17.35 2.89
C VAL A 130 2.53 -17.28 4.34
N LEU A 131 2.34 -16.12 4.93
CA LEU A 131 2.70 -15.86 6.32
C LEU A 131 1.49 -15.34 7.07
N LYS A 132 1.44 -15.60 8.35
CA LYS A 132 0.41 -15.08 9.25
C LYS A 132 1.05 -14.25 10.34
N THR A 133 0.61 -13.02 10.45
CA THR A 133 1.05 -12.08 11.49
C THR A 133 0.47 -12.44 12.86
N THR A 134 0.96 -11.83 13.93
CA THR A 134 0.48 -12.10 15.30
C THR A 134 -0.97 -11.69 15.51
N ASP A 135 -1.44 -10.67 14.79
CA ASP A 135 -2.85 -10.22 14.76
C ASP A 135 -3.73 -11.02 13.77
N GLY A 136 -3.15 -12.03 13.12
CA GLY A 136 -3.87 -12.96 12.26
C GLY A 136 -4.03 -12.49 10.81
N GLN A 137 -3.42 -11.38 10.39
CA GLN A 137 -3.42 -10.94 8.99
C GLN A 137 -2.56 -11.89 8.15
N GLU A 138 -2.98 -12.11 6.91
CA GLU A 138 -2.22 -12.91 5.94
C GLU A 138 -1.32 -11.98 5.11
N ILE A 139 -0.05 -12.37 4.98
CA ILE A 139 0.93 -11.72 4.11
C ILE A 139 1.38 -12.74 3.07
N ILE A 140 1.35 -12.34 1.81
CA ILE A 140 1.82 -13.14 0.69
C ILE A 140 3.12 -12.52 0.17
N ALA A 141 4.16 -13.34 0.07
CA ALA A 141 5.39 -12.99 -0.62
C ALA A 141 5.55 -13.86 -1.87
N SER A 142 5.90 -13.24 -2.99
CA SER A 142 6.10 -13.94 -4.27
C SER A 142 7.51 -13.68 -4.79
N ARG A 143 8.20 -14.72 -5.30
CA ARG A 143 9.53 -14.61 -5.87
C ARG A 143 9.69 -15.51 -7.08
N TYR A 144 10.47 -15.06 -8.05
CA TYR A 144 10.95 -15.92 -9.11
C TYR A 144 12.15 -16.74 -8.62
N GLY A 145 12.13 -18.06 -8.90
CA GLY A 145 13.18 -18.98 -8.44
C GLY A 145 12.87 -19.65 -7.10
N ILE A 146 13.72 -20.60 -6.72
CA ILE A 146 13.52 -21.48 -5.53
C ILE A 146 14.15 -20.87 -4.26
N ASP A 147 14.81 -19.74 -4.37
CA ASP A 147 15.74 -19.24 -3.37
C ASP A 147 15.06 -18.45 -2.26
N THR A 148 14.52 -19.17 -1.27
CA THR A 148 14.32 -18.61 0.07
C THR A 148 14.69 -19.66 1.13
N ASN A 149 15.50 -19.27 2.10
CA ASN A 149 15.90 -20.09 3.25
C ASN A 149 14.79 -20.21 4.31
N VAL A 150 13.57 -19.71 4.06
CA VAL A 150 12.48 -19.77 5.04
C VAL A 150 11.70 -21.08 4.92
N ASN A 151 11.38 -21.68 6.07
CA ASN A 151 10.64 -22.92 6.15
C ASN A 151 9.26 -22.74 6.79
N VAL A 152 8.32 -23.61 6.44
CA VAL A 152 6.98 -23.63 7.06
C VAL A 152 7.14 -23.85 8.56
N GLY A 153 6.45 -23.05 9.36
CA GLY A 153 6.50 -23.06 10.81
C GLY A 153 7.49 -22.06 11.42
N GLU A 154 8.43 -21.52 10.65
CA GLU A 154 9.35 -20.47 11.11
C GLU A 154 8.65 -19.15 11.33
N THR A 155 9.15 -18.40 12.32
CA THR A 155 8.78 -17.00 12.54
C THR A 155 9.88 -16.12 11.96
N VAL A 156 9.52 -15.27 11.03
CA VAL A 156 10.42 -14.38 10.31
C VAL A 156 9.98 -12.94 10.44
N ARG A 157 10.89 -12.02 10.16
CA ARG A 157 10.56 -10.61 9.99
C ARG A 157 10.34 -10.34 8.51
N CYS A 158 9.16 -9.83 8.17
CA CYS A 158 8.81 -9.38 6.82
C CYS A 158 9.07 -7.88 6.75
N CYS A 159 9.83 -7.44 5.75
CA CYS A 159 10.11 -6.04 5.51
C CYS A 159 9.91 -5.67 4.03
N PHE A 160 9.79 -4.40 3.76
CA PHE A 160 9.72 -3.81 2.43
C PHE A 160 10.30 -2.39 2.47
N LYS A 161 10.67 -1.86 1.32
CA LYS A 161 11.15 -0.48 1.26
C LYS A 161 9.97 0.48 1.42
N PRO A 162 10.14 1.65 2.06
CA PRO A 162 9.10 2.65 2.17
C PRO A 162 8.50 3.09 0.83
N SER A 163 9.31 3.09 -0.23
CA SER A 163 8.89 3.38 -1.61
C SER A 163 8.03 2.30 -2.27
N ASP A 164 8.04 1.07 -1.73
CA ASP A 164 7.29 -0.06 -2.26
C ASP A 164 5.88 -0.19 -1.65
N ALA A 165 5.58 0.68 -0.70
CA ALA A 165 4.30 0.74 0.01
C ALA A 165 3.53 2.00 -0.38
N VAL A 166 2.23 1.86 -0.61
CA VAL A 166 1.34 2.95 -1.02
C VAL A 166 0.19 3.07 -0.03
N LEU A 167 -0.11 4.31 0.40
CA LEU A 167 -1.33 4.60 1.15
C LEU A 167 -2.53 4.51 0.21
N VAL A 168 -3.53 3.71 0.57
CA VAL A 168 -4.75 3.50 -0.21
C VAL A 168 -5.98 3.85 0.63
N ASP A 169 -7.14 3.94 -0.03
CA ASP A 169 -8.43 4.26 0.60
C ASP A 169 -8.40 5.61 1.34
N ARG A 170 -7.58 6.56 0.85
CA ARG A 170 -7.54 7.91 1.39
C ARG A 170 -8.69 8.74 0.86
N PRO A 171 -9.32 9.63 1.67
CA PRO A 171 -10.30 10.58 1.15
C PRO A 171 -9.63 11.46 0.08
N GLU A 172 -10.28 11.64 -1.05
CA GLU A 172 -9.78 12.56 -2.09
C GLU A 172 -9.81 14.00 -1.53
N ALA A 173 -8.68 14.69 -1.61
CA ALA A 173 -8.52 16.06 -1.11
C ALA A 173 -9.43 17.10 -1.78
N ASN A 174 -10.24 16.72 -2.79
CA ASN A 174 -11.00 17.65 -3.66
C ASN A 174 -12.45 17.23 -3.96
N ALA A 175 -13.11 16.44 -3.12
CA ALA A 175 -14.55 16.17 -3.31
C ALA A 175 -15.43 17.43 -3.12
N GLU A 176 -14.95 18.44 -2.38
CA GLU A 176 -15.72 19.67 -2.11
C GLU A 176 -15.58 20.75 -3.19
N THR A 177 -14.48 20.81 -3.93
CA THR A 177 -14.24 21.88 -4.92
C THR A 177 -15.02 21.68 -6.21
N ASN A 178 -15.32 20.45 -6.60
CA ASN A 178 -16.09 20.16 -7.81
C ASN A 178 -17.59 20.39 -7.63
N THR A 179 -18.13 20.22 -6.42
CA THR A 179 -19.56 20.50 -6.16
C THR A 179 -19.83 21.99 -6.14
N GLN A 180 -18.90 22.80 -5.65
CA GLN A 180 -19.05 24.27 -5.63
C GLN A 180 -18.84 24.90 -7.03
N LYS A 181 -17.96 24.31 -7.85
CA LYS A 181 -17.74 24.79 -9.22
C LYS A 181 -18.94 24.51 -10.13
N ALA A 182 -19.53 23.29 -10.02
CA ALA A 182 -20.73 22.94 -10.76
C ALA A 182 -21.97 23.77 -10.34
N GLN A 183 -22.05 24.22 -9.07
CA GLN A 183 -23.12 25.13 -8.61
C GLN A 183 -22.93 26.57 -9.06
N ARG A 184 -21.70 27.06 -9.22
CA ARG A 184 -21.41 28.42 -9.73
C ARG A 184 -21.67 28.55 -11.22
N ASP A 185 -21.33 27.52 -12.00
CA ASP A 185 -21.56 27.51 -13.44
C ASP A 185 -23.05 27.42 -13.80
N ASN A 186 -23.87 26.85 -12.92
CA ASN A 186 -25.31 26.74 -13.11
C ASN A 186 -26.08 28.01 -12.70
N GLN A 187 -25.48 28.91 -11.90
CA GLN A 187 -26.06 30.21 -11.53
C GLN A 187 -25.73 31.34 -12.51
N SER A 188 -24.70 31.17 -13.35
CA SER A 188 -24.33 32.21 -14.33
C SER A 188 -25.12 32.11 -15.63
N THR A 189 -25.91 31.06 -15.86
CA THR A 189 -26.67 30.84 -17.11
C THR A 189 -28.13 31.28 -17.03
N THR A 190 -28.64 31.73 -15.87
CA THR A 190 -30.06 32.11 -15.68
C THR A 190 -30.31 33.62 -15.58
N GLY A 191 -29.33 34.44 -15.90
CA GLY A 191 -29.44 35.92 -15.83
C GLY A 191 -29.30 36.63 -17.16
N GLY A 192 -30.19 36.40 -18.12
CA GLY A 192 -30.10 37.10 -19.39
C GLY A 192 -31.31 36.91 -20.29
N THR A 193 -32.48 37.41 -19.89
CA THR A 193 -33.53 37.79 -20.85
C THR A 193 -34.55 38.69 -20.12
N HIS A 194 -34.48 39.98 -20.29
CA HIS A 194 -35.60 40.92 -20.33
C HIS A 194 -35.06 42.34 -20.50
N ALA A 195 -35.15 42.86 -21.71
CA ALA A 195 -35.72 44.16 -22.07
C ALA A 195 -35.39 44.48 -23.55
#